data_ff6e9a86ab262937c5051be4238577b0
#
_entry.id   ff6e9a86ab262937c5051be4238577b0
#
_cell.length_a   1.000
_cell.length_b   1.000
_cell.length_c   1.000
_cell.angle_alpha   90.00
_cell.angle_beta   90.00
_cell.angle_gamma   90.00
#
_symmetry.space_group_name_H-M   'P 1'
#
loop_
_entity.id
_entity.type
_entity.pdbx_description
1 polymer ?
#
loop_
_entity_poly.entity_id
_entity_poly.type
_entity_poly.pdbx_seq_one_letter_code
_entity_poly.pdbx_strand_id
1 'polypeptide(L)'
;HNGLSRSFFAIGKYKNAYYHLEQFMLLKDSVLNEDNSRMITEMESKYQNEKKELEIEKLEAKNQLKEEEIARQEIEIEHEKVVSKQRILFLYGSLGVLVLVLVLLLIAFRAYKQKRKANEIISKQKAEVESQKEEIEEQHKDITDSINYAKRIQAAILPPARIVKEYLEESFILYKPKDVVAGDFYWMEVNDGTVLFAAADCTGHGVPGAMVSVVCNNAMNRAVREFGLRHPASILDKVTDLVIEQFEKSEEEVRDGMDIALCSLNEGKLEFSGANNPVWIIRNGEVLXX
;
A
#
# COMPACT_ATOMS: atom_id res chain seq x y z
N HIS A 1 -2.47 18.09 -6.44
CA HIS A 1 -2.98 16.85 -5.83
C HIS A 1 -2.99 16.89 -4.29
N ASN A 2 -1.92 17.39 -3.62
CA ASN A 2 -1.88 17.45 -2.14
C ASN A 2 -3.06 18.28 -1.56
N GLY A 3 -3.33 19.45 -2.10
CA GLY A 3 -4.47 20.28 -1.68
C GLY A 3 -5.81 19.56 -1.86
N LEU A 4 -6.01 18.93 -3.00
CA LEU A 4 -7.23 18.14 -3.28
C LEU A 4 -7.38 16.96 -2.32
N SER A 5 -6.29 16.26 -2.03
CA SER A 5 -6.30 15.15 -1.07
C SER A 5 -6.82 15.60 0.30
N ARG A 6 -6.24 16.68 0.83
CA ARG A 6 -6.65 17.25 2.14
C ARG A 6 -8.11 17.69 2.15
N SER A 7 -8.58 18.32 1.06
CA SER A 7 -9.98 18.75 0.94
C SER A 7 -10.94 17.56 0.93
N PHE A 8 -10.65 16.53 0.15
CA PHE A 8 -11.48 15.31 0.12
C PHE A 8 -11.46 14.55 1.45
N PHE A 9 -10.33 14.55 2.15
CA PHE A 9 -10.23 13.96 3.49
C PHE A 9 -11.14 14.68 4.50
N ALA A 10 -11.11 16.00 4.50
CA ALA A 10 -11.92 16.82 5.42
C ALA A 10 -13.43 16.63 5.25
N ILE A 11 -13.90 16.31 4.03
CA ILE A 11 -15.32 16.07 3.75
C ILE A 11 -15.70 14.58 3.74
N GLY A 12 -14.84 13.71 4.28
CA GLY A 12 -15.10 12.28 4.44
C GLY A 12 -15.04 11.42 3.18
N LYS A 13 -14.60 11.96 2.04
CA LYS A 13 -14.48 11.21 0.78
C LYS A 13 -13.10 10.54 0.68
N TYR A 14 -12.86 9.56 1.52
CA TYR A 14 -11.55 8.96 1.76
C TYR A 14 -10.95 8.27 0.53
N LYS A 15 -11.77 7.65 -0.32
CA LYS A 15 -11.31 7.05 -1.59
C LYS A 15 -10.68 8.09 -2.52
N ASN A 16 -11.30 9.24 -2.66
CA ASN A 16 -10.80 10.33 -3.50
C ASN A 16 -9.57 11.00 -2.86
N ALA A 17 -9.57 11.13 -1.54
CA ALA A 17 -8.42 11.63 -0.79
C ALA A 17 -7.18 10.76 -1.00
N TYR A 18 -7.33 9.45 -0.89
CA TYR A 18 -6.26 8.47 -1.09
C TYR A 18 -5.72 8.54 -2.53
N TYR A 19 -6.60 8.53 -3.55
CA TYR A 19 -6.22 8.63 -4.95
C TYR A 19 -5.36 9.88 -5.22
N HIS A 20 -5.80 11.05 -4.73
CA HIS A 20 -5.05 12.28 -4.97
C HIS A 20 -3.73 12.36 -4.18
N LEU A 21 -3.67 11.71 -3.02
CA LEU A 21 -2.41 11.61 -2.27
C LEU A 21 -1.40 10.71 -2.99
N GLU A 22 -1.87 9.58 -3.49
CA GLU A 22 -1.05 8.65 -4.28
C GLU A 22 -0.47 9.34 -5.53
N GLN A 23 -1.29 10.10 -6.25
CA GLN A 23 -0.84 10.88 -7.42
C GLN A 23 0.18 11.96 -7.02
N PHE A 24 0.00 12.61 -5.89
CA PHE A 24 0.97 13.59 -5.37
C PHE A 24 2.32 12.92 -5.06
N MET A 25 2.30 11.76 -4.44
CA MET A 25 3.51 11.01 -4.09
C MET A 25 4.29 10.55 -5.33
N LEU A 26 3.58 10.13 -6.38
CA LEU A 26 4.17 9.73 -7.66
C LEU A 26 4.84 10.91 -8.39
N LEU A 27 4.34 12.13 -8.17
CA LEU A 27 4.80 13.33 -8.86
C LEU A 27 5.90 14.10 -8.08
N LYS A 28 6.07 13.79 -6.80
CA LYS A 28 7.02 14.46 -5.94
C LYS A 28 8.23 13.57 -5.70
N ASP A 29 9.38 13.97 -6.22
CA ASP A 29 10.65 13.30 -5.91
C ASP A 29 10.78 13.12 -4.40
N SER A 30 10.95 11.90 -3.99
CA SER A 30 10.68 11.40 -2.66
C SER A 30 11.62 11.94 -1.58
N VAL A 31 11.26 13.05 -0.99
CA VAL A 31 11.66 13.32 0.39
C VAL A 31 10.41 13.10 1.24
N LEU A 32 10.26 11.88 1.66
CA LEU A 32 9.12 11.51 2.51
C LEU A 32 9.44 11.81 3.95
N ASN A 33 8.65 12.67 4.51
CA ASN A 33 8.64 12.81 5.96
C ASN A 33 7.64 11.83 6.58
N GLU A 34 7.79 11.57 7.81
CA GLU A 34 6.98 10.65 8.63
C GLU A 34 5.47 10.99 8.57
N ASP A 35 5.16 12.28 8.42
CA ASP A 35 3.78 12.79 8.37
C ASP A 35 3.02 12.33 7.12
N ASN A 36 3.69 12.30 5.96
CA ASN A 36 3.07 11.84 4.72
C ASN A 36 2.77 10.33 4.77
N SER A 37 3.66 9.55 5.35
CA SER A 37 3.47 8.11 5.53
C SER A 37 2.28 7.82 6.46
N ARG A 38 2.18 8.55 7.57
CA ARG A 38 1.04 8.47 8.51
C ARG A 38 -0.27 8.82 7.81
N MET A 39 -0.27 9.90 7.01
CA MET A 39 -1.46 10.36 6.30
C MET A 39 -1.97 9.32 5.30
N ILE A 40 -1.07 8.66 4.56
CA ILE A 40 -1.44 7.57 3.62
C ILE A 40 -2.09 6.42 4.40
N THR A 41 -1.47 5.96 5.47
CA THR A 41 -1.98 4.87 6.29
C THR A 41 -3.34 5.21 6.89
N GLU A 42 -3.51 6.44 7.39
CA GLU A 42 -4.78 6.90 7.94
C GLU A 42 -5.88 6.99 6.87
N MET A 43 -5.57 7.50 5.69
CA MET A 43 -6.52 7.57 4.57
C MET A 43 -6.92 6.18 4.08
N GLU A 44 -5.98 5.27 3.98
CA GLU A 44 -6.24 3.87 3.61
C GLU A 44 -7.15 3.19 4.64
N SER A 45 -6.83 3.35 5.92
CA SER A 45 -7.66 2.83 7.02
C SER A 45 -9.08 3.39 6.97
N LYS A 46 -9.22 4.70 6.79
CA LYS A 46 -10.55 5.36 6.69
C LYS A 46 -11.31 4.93 5.44
N TYR A 47 -10.63 4.75 4.30
CA TYR A 47 -11.26 4.21 3.09
C TYR A 47 -11.78 2.78 3.29
N GLN A 48 -11.01 1.92 3.96
CA GLN A 48 -11.46 0.56 4.28
C GLN A 48 -12.66 0.57 5.24
N ASN A 49 -12.66 1.48 6.20
CA ASN A 49 -13.78 1.63 7.12
C ASN A 49 -15.03 2.15 6.40
N GLU A 50 -14.90 3.19 5.57
CA GLU A 50 -16.00 3.72 4.75
C GLU A 50 -16.64 2.63 3.87
N LYS A 51 -15.80 1.79 3.27
CA LYS A 51 -16.26 0.66 2.46
C LYS A 51 -17.06 -0.35 3.28
N LYS A 52 -16.59 -0.68 4.49
CA LYS A 52 -17.29 -1.58 5.43
C LYS A 52 -18.60 -0.97 5.90
N GLU A 53 -18.60 0.32 6.25
CA GLU A 53 -19.82 1.03 6.66
C GLU A 53 -20.88 1.03 5.55
N LEU A 54 -20.48 1.29 4.31
CA LEU A 54 -21.39 1.25 3.16
C LEU A 54 -21.97 -0.15 2.94
N GLU A 55 -21.19 -1.19 3.16
CA GLU A 55 -21.64 -2.59 3.05
C GLU A 55 -22.63 -2.94 4.17
N ILE A 56 -22.37 -2.51 5.38
CA ILE A 56 -23.27 -2.65 6.54
C ILE A 56 -24.58 -1.91 6.26
N GLU A 57 -24.52 -0.64 5.85
CA GLU A 57 -25.70 0.18 5.55
C GLU A 57 -26.60 -0.48 4.48
N LYS A 58 -26.00 -1.02 3.41
CA LYS A 58 -26.74 -1.75 2.37
C LYS A 58 -27.40 -3.02 2.92
N LEU A 59 -26.71 -3.74 3.80
CA LEU A 59 -27.26 -4.95 4.43
C LEU A 59 -28.42 -4.60 5.36
N GLU A 60 -28.28 -3.57 6.16
CA GLU A 60 -29.32 -3.09 7.07
C GLU A 60 -30.56 -2.63 6.31
N ALA A 61 -30.38 -1.84 5.25
CA ALA A 61 -31.49 -1.39 4.39
C ALA A 61 -32.24 -2.58 3.75
N LYS A 62 -31.49 -3.58 3.28
CA LYS A 62 -32.08 -4.80 2.71
C LYS A 62 -32.87 -5.61 3.76
N ASN A 63 -32.36 -5.68 4.97
CA ASN A 63 -33.03 -6.37 6.06
C ASN A 63 -34.29 -5.62 6.50
N GLN A 64 -34.24 -4.30 6.59
CA GLN A 64 -35.42 -3.47 6.90
C GLN A 64 -36.52 -3.65 5.87
N LEU A 65 -36.20 -3.64 4.56
CA LEU A 65 -37.17 -3.88 3.49
C LEU A 65 -37.81 -5.27 3.61
N LYS A 66 -37.05 -6.30 3.95
CA LYS A 66 -37.55 -7.65 4.20
C LYS A 66 -38.50 -7.70 5.40
N GLU A 67 -38.14 -7.01 6.49
CA GLU A 67 -38.98 -6.93 7.69
C GLU A 67 -40.31 -6.21 7.39
N GLU A 68 -40.29 -5.11 6.62
CA GLU A 68 -41.49 -4.41 6.21
C GLU A 68 -42.39 -5.30 5.32
N GLU A 69 -41.80 -6.01 4.38
CA GLU A 69 -42.51 -6.93 3.48
C GLU A 69 -43.15 -8.09 4.28
N ILE A 70 -42.44 -8.65 5.23
CA ILE A 70 -42.94 -9.70 6.15
C ILE A 70 -44.11 -9.13 6.97
N ALA A 71 -43.96 -7.93 7.54
CA ALA A 71 -45.02 -7.29 8.32
C ALA A 71 -46.29 -7.04 7.48
N ARG A 72 -46.14 -6.59 6.24
CA ARG A 72 -47.28 -6.43 5.30
C ARG A 72 -47.94 -7.77 5.00
N GLN A 73 -47.19 -8.80 4.74
CA GLN A 73 -47.68 -10.15 4.50
C GLN A 73 -48.44 -10.70 5.73
N GLU A 74 -47.88 -10.45 6.93
CA GLU A 74 -48.58 -10.86 8.17
C GLU A 74 -49.91 -10.17 8.37
N ILE A 75 -49.99 -8.87 8.09
CA ILE A 75 -51.26 -8.10 8.16
C ILE A 75 -52.26 -8.64 7.12
N GLU A 76 -51.79 -8.95 5.91
CA GLU A 76 -52.61 -9.49 4.84
C GLU A 76 -53.17 -10.89 5.19
N ILE A 77 -52.32 -11.76 5.71
CA ILE A 77 -52.72 -13.11 6.19
C ILE A 77 -53.76 -13.00 7.33
N GLU A 78 -53.53 -12.09 8.28
CA GLU A 78 -54.47 -11.87 9.38
C GLU A 78 -55.83 -11.34 8.90
N HIS A 79 -55.80 -10.40 7.93
CA HIS A 79 -57.01 -9.88 7.30
C HIS A 79 -57.79 -11.00 6.58
N GLU A 80 -57.11 -11.85 5.82
CA GLU A 80 -57.76 -13.04 5.18
C GLU A 80 -58.34 -14.00 6.21
N LYS A 81 -57.67 -14.22 7.33
CA LYS A 81 -58.20 -15.06 8.43
C LYS A 81 -59.51 -14.51 9.01
N VAL A 82 -59.58 -13.19 9.20
CA VAL A 82 -60.81 -12.55 9.72
C VAL A 82 -61.98 -12.68 8.71
N VAL A 83 -61.67 -12.38 7.45
CA VAL A 83 -62.66 -12.47 6.38
C VAL A 83 -63.14 -13.92 6.15
N SER A 84 -62.21 -14.85 6.17
CA SER A 84 -62.56 -16.29 6.00
C SER A 84 -63.35 -16.83 7.19
N LYS A 85 -63.01 -16.44 8.43
CA LYS A 85 -63.81 -16.81 9.62
C LYS A 85 -65.24 -16.33 9.52
N GLN A 86 -65.49 -15.12 9.02
CA GLN A 86 -66.85 -14.62 8.80
C GLN A 86 -67.60 -15.42 7.76
N ARG A 87 -66.97 -15.76 6.63
CA ARG A 87 -67.56 -16.60 5.57
C ARG A 87 -67.80 -18.03 6.04
N ILE A 88 -66.84 -18.60 6.74
CA ILE A 88 -66.86 -19.95 7.27
C ILE A 88 -67.99 -20.12 8.27
N LEU A 89 -68.24 -19.13 9.11
CA LEU A 89 -69.27 -19.20 10.15
C LEU A 89 -70.66 -19.35 9.58
N PHE A 90 -70.87 -18.90 8.38
CA PHE A 90 -72.22 -18.88 7.79
C PHE A 90 -72.60 -20.02 6.81
N LEU A 91 -71.68 -20.50 5.98
CA LEU A 91 -72.01 -21.39 4.90
C LEU A 91 -71.17 -22.65 4.70
N TYR A 92 -69.87 -22.55 5.01
CA TYR A 92 -68.96 -23.67 4.69
C TYR A 92 -67.90 -23.89 5.78
N GLY A 93 -68.29 -23.82 7.03
CA GLY A 93 -67.40 -23.81 8.17
C GLY A 93 -66.28 -24.87 8.18
N SER A 94 -66.69 -26.13 8.05
CA SER A 94 -65.69 -27.23 8.09
C SER A 94 -64.84 -27.31 6.82
N LEU A 95 -65.39 -27.01 5.66
CA LEU A 95 -64.67 -27.04 4.38
C LEU A 95 -63.69 -25.87 4.28
N GLY A 96 -64.16 -24.68 4.74
CA GLY A 96 -63.31 -23.49 4.76
C GLY A 96 -62.11 -23.60 5.68
N VAL A 97 -62.32 -24.22 6.86
CA VAL A 97 -61.20 -24.51 7.80
C VAL A 97 -60.19 -25.45 7.15
N LEU A 98 -60.66 -26.50 6.48
CA LEU A 98 -59.78 -27.47 5.82
C LEU A 98 -58.98 -26.82 4.70
N VAL A 99 -59.64 -25.97 3.88
CA VAL A 99 -58.95 -25.21 2.79
C VAL A 99 -57.93 -24.23 3.38
N LEU A 100 -58.29 -23.54 4.49
CA LEU A 100 -57.34 -22.61 5.15
C LEU A 100 -56.08 -23.35 5.64
N VAL A 101 -56.28 -24.53 6.28
CA VAL A 101 -55.16 -25.34 6.75
C VAL A 101 -54.29 -25.82 5.59
N LEU A 102 -54.89 -26.27 4.49
CA LEU A 102 -54.14 -26.69 3.29
C LEU A 102 -53.33 -25.54 2.67
N VAL A 103 -53.94 -24.35 2.59
CA VAL A 103 -53.26 -23.16 2.06
C VAL A 103 -52.08 -22.76 2.96
N LEU A 104 -52.27 -22.77 4.28
CA LEU A 104 -51.22 -22.48 5.23
C LEU A 104 -50.05 -23.51 5.15
N LEU A 105 -50.39 -24.78 4.98
CA LEU A 105 -49.40 -25.84 4.79
C LEU A 105 -48.61 -25.63 3.49
N LEU A 106 -49.28 -25.27 2.40
CA LEU A 106 -48.62 -24.97 1.12
C LEU A 106 -47.69 -23.75 1.23
N ILE A 107 -48.19 -22.69 1.89
CA ILE A 107 -47.38 -21.47 2.11
C ILE A 107 -46.15 -21.81 2.99
N ALA A 108 -46.41 -22.51 4.08
CA ALA A 108 -45.30 -22.96 5.00
C ALA A 108 -44.30 -23.86 4.27
N PHE A 109 -44.79 -24.77 3.43
CA PHE A 109 -43.94 -25.65 2.63
C PHE A 109 -43.10 -24.85 1.61
N ARG A 110 -43.75 -23.89 0.91
CA ARG A 110 -43.06 -23.02 -0.04
C ARG A 110 -42.01 -22.16 0.68
N ALA A 111 -42.36 -21.52 1.79
CA ALA A 111 -41.46 -20.72 2.60
C ALA A 111 -40.29 -21.57 3.12
N TYR A 112 -40.58 -22.77 3.59
CA TYR A 112 -39.53 -23.72 4.05
C TYR A 112 -38.59 -24.09 2.90
N LYS A 113 -39.16 -24.42 1.73
CA LYS A 113 -38.34 -24.78 0.54
C LYS A 113 -37.48 -23.60 0.07
N GLN A 114 -38.05 -22.39 0.10
CA GLN A 114 -37.33 -21.17 -0.28
C GLN A 114 -36.18 -20.86 0.72
N LYS A 115 -36.51 -20.94 2.00
CA LYS A 115 -35.51 -20.75 3.07
C LYS A 115 -34.35 -21.77 2.96
N ARG A 116 -34.71 -23.02 2.68
CA ARG A 116 -33.71 -24.08 2.50
C ARG A 116 -32.78 -23.81 1.31
N LYS A 117 -33.34 -23.40 0.15
CA LYS A 117 -32.56 -23.02 -1.03
C LYS A 117 -31.66 -21.81 -0.74
N ALA A 118 -32.19 -20.78 -0.07
CA ALA A 118 -31.42 -19.61 0.31
C ALA A 118 -30.25 -19.99 1.23
N ASN A 119 -30.49 -20.87 2.21
CA ASN A 119 -29.46 -21.35 3.12
C ASN A 119 -28.38 -22.17 2.39
N GLU A 120 -28.76 -22.98 1.40
CA GLU A 120 -27.79 -23.69 0.55
C GLU A 120 -26.91 -22.74 -0.24
N ILE A 121 -27.49 -21.70 -0.83
CA ILE A 121 -26.74 -20.68 -1.58
C ILE A 121 -25.79 -19.93 -0.65
N ILE A 122 -26.31 -19.47 0.48
CA ILE A 122 -25.50 -18.75 1.49
C ILE A 122 -24.34 -19.63 1.99
N SER A 123 -24.62 -20.91 2.25
CA SER A 123 -23.59 -21.85 2.70
C SER A 123 -22.48 -22.04 1.64
N LYS A 124 -22.86 -22.16 0.37
CA LYS A 124 -21.91 -22.27 -0.74
C LYS A 124 -21.07 -20.99 -0.89
N GLN A 125 -21.74 -19.83 -0.87
CA GLN A 125 -21.04 -18.54 -0.97
C GLN A 125 -20.08 -18.33 0.21
N LYS A 126 -20.51 -18.71 1.42
CA LYS A 126 -19.66 -18.61 2.61
C LYS A 126 -18.41 -19.49 2.47
N ALA A 127 -18.58 -20.71 2.00
CA ALA A 127 -17.46 -21.62 1.78
C ALA A 127 -16.49 -21.07 0.70
N GLU A 128 -17.05 -20.53 -0.39
CA GLU A 128 -16.26 -19.91 -1.46
C GLU A 128 -15.47 -18.69 -0.97
N VAL A 129 -16.11 -17.79 -0.22
CA VAL A 129 -15.46 -16.62 0.37
C VAL A 129 -14.36 -17.03 1.34
N GLU A 130 -14.60 -18.04 2.17
CA GLU A 130 -13.58 -18.54 3.11
C GLU A 130 -12.38 -19.12 2.34
N SER A 131 -12.63 -19.89 1.28
CA SER A 131 -11.56 -20.44 0.43
C SER A 131 -10.75 -19.32 -0.25
N GLN A 132 -11.43 -18.31 -0.79
CA GLN A 132 -10.76 -17.15 -1.41
C GLN A 132 -9.93 -16.36 -0.39
N LYS A 133 -10.46 -16.24 0.83
CA LYS A 133 -9.75 -15.57 1.92
C LYS A 133 -8.46 -16.34 2.29
N GLU A 134 -8.55 -17.65 2.42
CA GLU A 134 -7.37 -18.49 2.71
C GLU A 134 -6.31 -18.35 1.61
N GLU A 135 -6.74 -18.38 0.34
CA GLU A 135 -5.85 -18.20 -0.80
C GLU A 135 -5.16 -16.81 -0.78
N ILE A 136 -5.93 -15.76 -0.51
CA ILE A 136 -5.40 -14.38 -0.40
C ILE A 136 -4.40 -14.27 0.76
N GLU A 137 -4.71 -14.87 1.91
CA GLU A 137 -3.81 -14.88 3.06
C GLU A 137 -2.49 -15.59 2.76
N GLU A 138 -2.55 -16.71 2.04
CA GLU A 138 -1.35 -17.43 1.59
C GLU A 138 -0.53 -16.59 0.61
N GLN A 139 -1.16 -16.03 -0.43
CA GLN A 139 -0.50 -15.15 -1.40
C GLN A 139 0.13 -13.93 -0.72
N HIS A 140 -0.58 -13.31 0.20
CA HIS A 140 -0.10 -12.16 0.96
C HIS A 140 1.14 -12.52 1.79
N LYS A 141 1.13 -13.68 2.41
CA LYS A 141 2.28 -14.20 3.16
C LYS A 141 3.49 -14.40 2.24
N ASP A 142 3.29 -15.07 1.09
CA ASP A 142 4.36 -15.34 0.14
C ASP A 142 5.00 -14.05 -0.40
N ILE A 143 4.18 -13.06 -0.74
CA ILE A 143 4.64 -11.75 -1.17
C ILE A 143 5.45 -11.08 -0.04
N THR A 144 4.92 -11.10 1.17
CA THR A 144 5.59 -10.50 2.34
C THR A 144 6.95 -11.16 2.60
N ASP A 145 7.00 -12.48 2.54
CA ASP A 145 8.25 -13.23 2.74
C ASP A 145 9.27 -12.91 1.63
N SER A 146 8.81 -12.79 0.38
CA SER A 146 9.66 -12.40 -0.76
C SER A 146 10.22 -10.98 -0.59
N ILE A 147 9.40 -10.02 -0.18
CA ILE A 147 9.83 -8.63 0.07
C ILE A 147 10.82 -8.58 1.25
N ASN A 148 10.57 -9.36 2.30
CA ASN A 148 11.50 -9.45 3.44
C ASN A 148 12.85 -10.07 3.02
N TYR A 149 12.84 -10.99 2.08
CA TYR A 149 14.07 -11.54 1.50
C TYR A 149 14.82 -10.46 0.71
N ALA A 150 14.12 -9.71 -0.14
CA ALA A 150 14.69 -8.58 -0.90
C ALA A 150 15.30 -7.53 0.05
N LYS A 151 14.65 -7.25 1.18
CA LYS A 151 15.20 -6.36 2.23
C LYS A 151 16.55 -6.83 2.74
N ARG A 152 16.70 -8.14 2.97
CA ARG A 152 17.99 -8.69 3.43
C ARG A 152 19.08 -8.53 2.37
N ILE A 153 18.74 -8.72 1.10
CA ILE A 153 19.69 -8.48 0.00
C ILE A 153 20.08 -7.00 -0.04
N GLN A 154 19.10 -6.10 0.01
CA GLN A 154 19.35 -4.66 0.00
C GLN A 154 20.19 -4.22 1.21
N ALA A 155 19.89 -4.74 2.40
CA ALA A 155 20.68 -4.43 3.59
C ALA A 155 22.14 -4.88 3.45
N ALA A 156 22.41 -5.91 2.66
CA ALA A 156 23.79 -6.42 2.45
C ALA A 156 24.65 -5.51 1.55
N ILE A 157 24.03 -4.64 0.76
CA ILE A 157 24.77 -3.67 -0.07
C ILE A 157 25.06 -2.35 0.68
N LEU A 158 24.39 -2.11 1.81
CA LEU A 158 24.63 -0.91 2.63
C LEU A 158 25.88 -1.11 3.49
N PRO A 159 26.71 -0.07 3.65
CA PRO A 159 27.89 -0.17 4.51
C PRO A 159 27.46 -0.40 5.97
N PRO A 160 28.04 -1.41 6.63
CA PRO A 160 27.73 -1.66 8.04
C PRO A 160 28.09 -0.46 8.93
N ALA A 161 27.26 -0.16 9.92
CA ALA A 161 27.48 0.95 10.84
C ALA A 161 28.88 0.92 11.48
N ARG A 162 29.39 -0.28 11.74
CA ARG A 162 30.76 -0.46 12.28
C ARG A 162 31.81 0.15 11.35
N ILE A 163 31.73 -0.13 10.06
CA ILE A 163 32.68 0.40 9.07
C ILE A 163 32.53 1.92 8.95
N VAL A 164 31.31 2.43 8.95
CA VAL A 164 31.07 3.88 8.90
C VAL A 164 31.75 4.56 10.11
N LYS A 165 31.55 4.03 11.31
CA LYS A 165 32.11 4.59 12.55
C LYS A 165 33.63 4.46 12.61
N GLU A 166 34.22 3.46 11.97
CA GLU A 166 35.67 3.29 11.90
C GLU A 166 36.35 4.44 11.17
N TYR A 167 35.73 4.96 10.11
CA TYR A 167 36.34 6.00 9.28
C TYR A 167 35.69 7.39 9.45
N LEU A 168 34.44 7.44 9.92
CA LEU A 168 33.69 8.67 10.20
C LEU A 168 33.12 8.58 11.62
N GLU A 169 34.02 8.68 12.60
CA GLU A 169 33.72 8.45 14.02
C GLU A 169 32.56 9.32 14.53
N GLU A 170 32.59 10.63 14.24
CA GLU A 170 31.56 11.60 14.68
C GLU A 170 30.49 11.80 13.61
N SER A 171 29.84 10.71 13.20
CA SER A 171 28.79 10.74 12.18
C SER A 171 27.52 10.04 12.65
N PHE A 172 26.43 10.26 11.98
CA PHE A 172 25.22 9.44 12.11
C PHE A 172 24.54 9.32 10.76
N ILE A 173 23.81 8.24 10.58
CA ILE A 173 22.99 8.01 9.39
C ILE A 173 21.52 7.93 9.84
N LEU A 174 20.68 8.81 9.28
CA LEU A 174 19.24 8.73 9.46
C LEU A 174 18.67 8.03 8.22
N TYR A 175 18.28 6.78 8.38
CA TYR A 175 17.75 5.95 7.29
C TYR A 175 16.37 5.42 7.68
N LYS A 176 15.33 5.94 7.04
CA LYS A 176 13.93 5.60 7.35
C LYS A 176 13.17 5.29 6.06
N PRO A 177 13.26 4.06 5.55
CA PRO A 177 12.50 3.68 4.37
C PRO A 177 10.99 3.87 4.53
N LYS A 178 10.32 4.28 3.47
CA LYS A 178 8.86 4.36 3.39
C LYS A 178 8.21 2.97 3.42
N ASP A 179 8.81 2.04 2.68
CA ASP A 179 8.33 0.68 2.49
C ASP A 179 9.29 -0.32 3.13
N VAL A 180 9.06 -1.60 2.94
CA VAL A 180 9.92 -2.67 3.47
C VAL A 180 11.32 -2.60 2.86
N VAL A 181 11.41 -2.19 1.57
CA VAL A 181 12.65 -1.91 0.83
C VAL A 181 12.60 -0.47 0.28
N ALA A 182 13.73 0.12 -0.04
CA ALA A 182 13.86 1.56 -0.33
C ALA A 182 14.51 1.85 -1.69
N GLY A 183 14.11 2.98 -2.30
CA GLY A 183 14.89 3.63 -3.37
C GLY A 183 16.17 4.26 -2.81
N ASP A 184 16.04 4.92 -1.67
CA ASP A 184 17.16 5.58 -1.01
C ASP A 184 18.22 4.59 -0.55
N PHE A 185 19.48 5.03 -0.58
CA PHE A 185 20.57 4.30 0.05
C PHE A 185 21.68 5.25 0.47
N TYR A 186 22.47 4.83 1.44
CA TYR A 186 23.75 5.45 1.77
C TYR A 186 24.87 4.51 1.32
N TRP A 187 25.99 5.11 0.94
CA TRP A 187 27.10 4.37 0.36
C TRP A 187 28.40 4.87 0.92
N MET A 188 29.37 3.99 1.06
CA MET A 188 30.70 4.34 1.53
C MET A 188 31.72 3.36 0.96
N GLU A 189 32.86 3.88 0.57
CA GLU A 189 34.02 3.11 0.14
C GLU A 189 35.26 3.77 0.67
N VAL A 190 36.23 2.96 1.08
CA VAL A 190 37.52 3.46 1.55
C VAL A 190 38.63 2.84 0.70
N ASN A 191 39.45 3.69 0.14
CA ASN A 191 40.52 3.24 -0.74
C ASN A 191 41.69 4.22 -0.68
N ASP A 192 42.88 3.67 -0.41
CA ASP A 192 44.15 4.44 -0.38
C ASP A 192 44.07 5.70 0.51
N GLY A 193 43.47 5.57 1.69
CA GLY A 193 43.34 6.67 2.65
C GLY A 193 42.24 7.69 2.33
N THR A 194 41.54 7.51 1.21
CA THR A 194 40.40 8.34 0.83
C THR A 194 39.09 7.68 1.28
N VAL A 195 38.28 8.41 2.00
CA VAL A 195 36.94 7.99 2.42
C VAL A 195 35.91 8.63 1.48
N LEU A 196 35.26 7.81 0.69
CA LEU A 196 34.17 8.22 -0.20
C LEU A 196 32.83 7.86 0.47
N PHE A 197 31.91 8.79 0.52
CA PHE A 197 30.57 8.53 1.12
C PHE A 197 29.49 9.31 0.40
N ALA A 198 28.30 8.74 0.35
CA ALA A 198 27.18 9.33 -0.37
C ALA A 198 25.84 9.04 0.29
N ALA A 199 24.90 9.93 0.04
CA ALA A 199 23.48 9.72 0.25
C ALA A 199 22.77 9.86 -1.11
N ALA A 200 21.98 8.86 -1.46
CA ALA A 200 21.34 8.77 -2.77
C ALA A 200 19.85 8.47 -2.62
N ASP A 201 19.05 9.09 -3.47
CA ASP A 201 17.61 8.92 -3.58
C ASP A 201 17.29 8.49 -5.02
N CYS A 202 16.93 7.22 -5.19
CA CYS A 202 16.63 6.65 -6.50
C CYS A 202 15.18 6.87 -6.91
N THR A 203 14.96 6.89 -8.22
CA THR A 203 13.62 6.95 -8.81
C THR A 203 12.73 5.83 -8.26
N GLY A 204 11.58 6.22 -7.73
CA GLY A 204 10.57 5.26 -7.25
C GLY A 204 10.74 4.82 -5.80
N HIS A 205 9.81 4.01 -5.32
CA HIS A 205 9.83 3.50 -3.95
C HIS A 205 9.37 2.04 -3.92
N GLY A 206 9.56 1.38 -2.80
CA GLY A 206 9.25 -0.04 -2.68
C GLY A 206 10.18 -0.89 -3.56
N VAL A 207 9.66 -1.97 -4.12
CA VAL A 207 10.47 -2.94 -4.88
C VAL A 207 11.12 -2.32 -6.13
N PRO A 208 10.41 -1.55 -6.98
CA PRO A 208 11.07 -0.91 -8.12
C PRO A 208 12.23 0.00 -7.71
N GLY A 209 12.01 0.91 -6.77
CA GLY A 209 13.07 1.79 -6.27
C GLY A 209 14.25 1.02 -5.70
N ALA A 210 13.97 -0.06 -4.98
CA ALA A 210 15.03 -0.92 -4.43
C ALA A 210 15.88 -1.57 -5.53
N MET A 211 15.28 -1.96 -6.65
CA MET A 211 16.03 -2.51 -7.78
C MET A 211 16.93 -1.45 -8.41
N VAL A 212 16.42 -0.22 -8.58
CA VAL A 212 17.23 0.90 -9.07
C VAL A 212 18.39 1.18 -8.10
N SER A 213 18.13 1.17 -6.78
CA SER A 213 19.20 1.41 -5.78
C SER A 213 20.32 0.36 -5.87
N VAL A 214 19.98 -0.91 -6.14
CA VAL A 214 21.00 -1.97 -6.33
C VAL A 214 21.84 -1.70 -7.59
N VAL A 215 21.21 -1.29 -8.70
CA VAL A 215 21.93 -0.95 -9.94
C VAL A 215 22.85 0.22 -9.71
N CYS A 216 22.36 1.30 -9.09
CA CYS A 216 23.15 2.50 -8.81
C CYS A 216 24.29 2.21 -7.83
N ASN A 217 24.04 1.45 -6.76
CA ASN A 217 25.06 1.03 -5.80
C ASN A 217 26.18 0.23 -6.50
N ASN A 218 25.79 -0.71 -7.38
CA ASN A 218 26.77 -1.49 -8.16
C ASN A 218 27.61 -0.57 -9.07
N ALA A 219 26.98 0.38 -9.75
CA ALA A 219 27.69 1.35 -10.59
C ALA A 219 28.68 2.18 -9.78
N MET A 220 28.30 2.62 -8.56
CA MET A 220 29.21 3.31 -7.63
C MET A 220 30.43 2.44 -7.27
N ASN A 221 30.19 1.19 -6.90
CA ASN A 221 31.25 0.24 -6.56
C ASN A 221 32.21 0.03 -7.74
N ARG A 222 31.66 -0.14 -8.95
CA ARG A 222 32.46 -0.35 -10.17
C ARG A 222 33.30 0.89 -10.49
N ALA A 223 32.72 2.09 -10.40
CA ALA A 223 33.43 3.35 -10.66
C ALA A 223 34.70 3.48 -9.79
N VAL A 224 34.59 3.08 -8.52
CA VAL A 224 35.70 3.20 -7.56
C VAL A 224 36.63 1.99 -7.64
N ARG A 225 36.12 0.77 -7.65
CA ARG A 225 36.95 -0.46 -7.54
C ARG A 225 37.53 -0.90 -8.87
N GLU A 226 36.78 -0.81 -9.98
CA GLU A 226 37.27 -1.26 -11.29
C GLU A 226 38.00 -0.14 -12.06
N PHE A 227 37.43 1.10 -12.01
CA PHE A 227 38.03 2.23 -12.73
C PHE A 227 38.96 3.08 -11.89
N GLY A 228 39.10 2.78 -10.59
CA GLY A 228 40.07 3.43 -9.71
C GLY A 228 39.77 4.90 -9.43
N LEU A 229 38.54 5.37 -9.67
CA LEU A 229 38.19 6.79 -9.53
C LEU A 229 38.11 7.20 -8.04
N ARG A 230 38.54 8.43 -7.73
CA ARG A 230 38.54 8.99 -6.37
C ARG A 230 37.92 10.38 -6.29
N HIS A 231 37.86 11.08 -7.42
CA HIS A 231 37.30 12.42 -7.48
C HIS A 231 35.75 12.35 -7.67
N PRO A 232 34.97 12.99 -6.80
CA PRO A 232 33.51 12.84 -6.83
C PRO A 232 32.87 13.10 -8.21
N ALA A 233 33.24 14.17 -8.91
CA ALA A 233 32.67 14.47 -10.22
C ALA A 233 32.93 13.34 -11.22
N SER A 234 34.19 12.87 -11.30
CA SER A 234 34.57 11.78 -12.20
C SER A 234 33.85 10.47 -11.89
N ILE A 235 33.61 10.23 -10.59
CA ILE A 235 32.81 9.07 -10.15
C ILE A 235 31.38 9.19 -10.69
N LEU A 236 30.74 10.37 -10.48
CA LEU A 236 29.35 10.56 -10.92
C LEU A 236 29.20 10.49 -12.46
N ASP A 237 30.15 11.07 -13.20
CA ASP A 237 30.18 10.94 -14.66
C ASP A 237 30.22 9.46 -15.07
N LYS A 238 31.14 8.71 -14.47
CA LYS A 238 31.29 7.26 -14.77
C LYS A 238 30.07 6.45 -14.35
N VAL A 239 29.50 6.76 -13.19
CA VAL A 239 28.26 6.11 -12.71
C VAL A 239 27.11 6.38 -13.70
N THR A 240 26.99 7.59 -14.21
CA THR A 240 25.98 7.93 -15.22
C THR A 240 26.11 7.04 -16.46
N ASP A 241 27.36 6.93 -17.00
CA ASP A 241 27.64 6.05 -18.15
C ASP A 241 27.22 4.60 -17.85
N LEU A 242 27.57 4.08 -16.67
CA LEU A 242 27.34 2.69 -16.29
C LEU A 242 25.85 2.40 -16.08
N VAL A 243 25.12 3.34 -15.51
CA VAL A 243 23.67 3.21 -15.30
C VAL A 243 22.92 3.27 -16.64
N ILE A 244 23.29 4.22 -17.50
CA ILE A 244 22.74 4.32 -18.87
C ILE A 244 23.01 3.01 -19.63
N GLU A 245 24.27 2.57 -19.69
CA GLU A 245 24.65 1.31 -20.33
C GLU A 245 23.83 0.11 -19.83
N GLN A 246 23.54 0.08 -18.53
CA GLN A 246 22.79 -1.01 -17.93
C GLN A 246 21.31 -0.97 -18.33
N PHE A 247 20.69 0.20 -18.37
CA PHE A 247 19.30 0.35 -18.74
C PHE A 247 19.07 0.30 -20.25
N GLU A 248 20.02 0.75 -21.05
CA GLU A 248 19.95 0.64 -22.53
C GLU A 248 19.90 -0.81 -23.04
N LYS A 249 20.31 -1.77 -22.22
CA LYS A 249 20.20 -3.21 -22.55
C LYS A 249 18.76 -3.73 -22.47
N SER A 250 17.86 -2.98 -21.88
CA SER A 250 16.44 -3.32 -21.80
C SER A 250 15.74 -3.05 -23.13
N GLU A 251 14.80 -3.91 -23.51
CA GLU A 251 13.91 -3.65 -24.65
C GLU A 251 12.90 -2.53 -24.35
N GLU A 252 12.65 -2.24 -23.08
CA GLU A 252 11.80 -1.16 -22.64
C GLU A 252 12.65 0.06 -22.26
N GLU A 253 12.18 1.24 -22.62
CA GLU A 253 12.85 2.50 -22.27
C GLU A 253 12.74 2.74 -20.76
N VAL A 254 13.84 2.56 -20.04
CA VAL A 254 13.93 2.80 -18.60
C VAL A 254 14.63 4.15 -18.39
N ARG A 255 13.95 5.10 -17.78
CA ARG A 255 14.47 6.45 -17.48
C ARG A 255 14.64 6.63 -15.96
N ASP A 256 15.24 5.65 -15.33
CA ASP A 256 15.47 5.66 -13.89
C ASP A 256 16.90 6.05 -13.56
N GLY A 257 17.08 6.63 -12.39
CA GLY A 257 18.40 7.07 -11.93
C GLY A 257 18.35 7.41 -10.44
N MET A 258 19.25 8.31 -10.03
CA MET A 258 19.31 8.74 -8.63
C MET A 258 19.70 10.20 -8.51
N ASP A 259 19.15 10.85 -7.52
CA ASP A 259 19.64 12.10 -6.97
C ASP A 259 20.68 11.77 -5.90
N ILE A 260 21.85 12.37 -5.94
CA ILE A 260 22.95 11.93 -5.08
C ILE A 260 23.81 13.13 -4.60
N ALA A 261 24.23 13.04 -3.35
CA ALA A 261 25.29 13.88 -2.77
C ALA A 261 26.48 12.95 -2.48
N LEU A 262 27.58 13.13 -3.21
CA LEU A 262 28.80 12.33 -3.06
C LEU A 262 29.94 13.20 -2.53
N CYS A 263 30.58 12.76 -1.47
CA CYS A 263 31.72 13.40 -0.85
C CYS A 263 32.97 12.47 -0.89
N SER A 264 34.12 13.11 -1.01
CA SER A 264 35.42 12.49 -0.85
C SER A 264 36.16 13.23 0.26
N LEU A 265 36.65 12.49 1.26
CA LEU A 265 37.44 13.03 2.37
C LEU A 265 38.81 12.39 2.33
N ASN A 266 39.84 13.22 2.15
CA ASN A 266 41.25 12.76 2.14
C ASN A 266 42.10 13.82 2.84
N GLU A 267 42.88 13.39 3.84
CA GLU A 267 43.80 14.25 4.60
C GLU A 267 43.13 15.55 5.10
N GLY A 268 41.88 15.46 5.54
CA GLY A 268 41.14 16.64 6.04
C GLY A 268 40.55 17.54 4.96
N LYS A 269 40.74 17.23 3.69
CA LYS A 269 40.15 17.94 2.56
C LYS A 269 38.85 17.23 2.15
N LEU A 270 37.77 17.97 2.15
CA LEU A 270 36.46 17.49 1.67
C LEU A 270 36.21 18.00 0.24
N GLU A 271 35.93 17.09 -0.67
CA GLU A 271 35.45 17.42 -2.02
C GLU A 271 34.03 16.89 -2.17
N PHE A 272 33.18 17.59 -2.91
CA PHE A 272 31.78 17.28 -3.11
C PHE A 272 31.43 17.35 -4.60
N SER A 273 30.54 16.46 -5.00
CA SER A 273 29.80 16.58 -6.25
C SER A 273 28.40 16.00 -6.04
N GLY A 274 27.41 16.62 -6.64
CA GLY A 274 26.03 16.18 -6.47
C GLY A 274 25.23 16.23 -7.75
N ALA A 275 24.19 15.43 -7.79
CA ALA A 275 23.15 15.47 -8.79
C ALA A 275 21.83 15.69 -8.04
N ASN A 276 21.28 16.88 -8.13
CA ASN A 276 20.03 17.35 -7.49
C ASN A 276 20.04 17.36 -5.95
N ASN A 277 20.91 16.59 -5.28
CA ASN A 277 21.02 16.58 -3.83
C ASN A 277 22.19 17.46 -3.38
N PRO A 278 21.95 18.54 -2.63
CA PRO A 278 23.01 19.43 -2.13
C PRO A 278 23.69 18.88 -0.89
N VAL A 279 24.90 19.37 -0.62
CA VAL A 279 25.54 19.22 0.69
C VAL A 279 25.36 20.51 1.49
N TRP A 280 25.05 20.37 2.77
CA TRP A 280 24.96 21.49 3.69
C TRP A 280 26.16 21.47 4.63
N ILE A 281 26.92 22.53 4.64
CA ILE A 281 28.07 22.71 5.55
C ILE A 281 27.60 23.70 6.62
N ILE A 282 27.66 23.29 7.86
CA ILE A 282 27.30 24.14 9.01
C ILE A 282 28.59 24.40 9.80
N ARG A 283 28.96 25.68 9.92
CA ARG A 283 30.15 26.08 10.65
C ARG A 283 29.82 27.24 11.59
N ASN A 284 30.10 27.06 12.89
CA ASN A 284 29.80 28.08 13.92
C ASN A 284 28.34 28.54 13.94
N GLY A 285 27.41 27.62 13.62
CA GLY A 285 25.98 27.90 13.58
C GLY A 285 25.48 28.57 12.30
N GLU A 286 26.35 28.81 11.34
CA GLU A 286 26.01 29.36 10.01
C GLU A 286 26.01 28.27 8.95
N VAL A 287 25.03 28.28 8.06
CA VAL A 287 24.93 27.37 6.92
C VAL A 287 25.78 27.98 5.77
N LEU A 288 26.74 27.19 5.31
CA LEU A 288 27.51 27.50 4.11
C LEU A 288 26.97 26.59 3.01
N UNK A 289 26.31 27.04 2.25
CA UNK A 289 25.62 26.26 1.28
C UNK A 289 26.43 25.81 0.24
N UNK A 290 26.26 25.07 -0.20
CA UNK A 290 26.84 24.59 -1.29
C UNK A 290 25.95 24.22 -2.26
#